data_5ffca376d711003ca0065ed7feb15bc4
#
_entry.id   5ffca376d711003ca0065ed7feb15bc4
#
_cell.length_a   1.000
_cell.length_b   1.000
_cell.length_c   1.000
_cell.angle_alpha   90.00
_cell.angle_beta   90.00
_cell.angle_gamma   90.00
#
_symmetry.space_group_name_H-M   'P 1'
#
loop_
_entity.id
_entity.type
_entity.pdbx_description
1 polymer ?
#
loop_
_entity_poly.entity_id
_entity_poly.type
_entity_poly.pdbx_seq_one_letter_code
_entity_poly.pdbx_strand_id
1 'polypeptide(L)'
;MLMPETWQPEHKLFSHQVGFTCPPFDYCAGPSDFLRIAPRSVGVHGWMLHAPDYAHGLDQRRANFGMMDTFCHCMSRNGVDVAAQVGSNWVHASGLGVDGIRDHCAELSDRYELQFHMAGYAMVEALRELGVEKVALNAVYHWPEWWQGTVGFLKDAGFDVIWAGNFVDQGWFPDQDAVNAHRWIFDGDLAEKSFDYVAEQAPEAEAYLINGMCNFRTGPGGLPERPLHLTKALEARLGKPVVGHDTALYWRVFKSLGVAPELPQGQLLESLNA
;
A
#
# COMPACT_ATOMS: atom_id res chain seq x y z
N MET A 1 -34.11 -10.72 6.86
CA MET A 1 -33.22 -11.62 7.59
C MET A 1 -32.35 -10.71 8.47
N LEU A 2 -32.44 -10.81 9.78
CA LEU A 2 -31.59 -10.04 10.66
C LEU A 2 -30.21 -10.69 10.68
N MET A 3 -29.15 -9.90 10.42
CA MET A 3 -27.78 -10.35 10.58
C MET A 3 -27.49 -10.59 12.06
N PRO A 4 -26.66 -11.56 12.42
CA PRO A 4 -26.27 -11.76 13.83
C PRO A 4 -25.61 -10.49 14.36
N GLU A 5 -25.80 -10.22 15.64
CA GLU A 5 -25.17 -9.06 16.29
C GLU A 5 -23.64 -9.26 16.41
N THR A 6 -23.22 -10.51 16.56
CA THR A 6 -21.80 -10.90 16.65
C THR A 6 -21.50 -12.06 15.72
N TRP A 7 -20.31 -12.05 15.12
CA TRP A 7 -19.83 -13.14 14.29
C TRP A 7 -19.08 -14.17 15.14
N GLN A 8 -19.57 -15.41 15.10
CA GLN A 8 -18.85 -16.54 15.68
C GLN A 8 -17.99 -17.22 14.61
N PRO A 9 -16.87 -17.90 14.99
CA PRO A 9 -15.99 -18.56 14.03
C PRO A 9 -16.72 -19.48 13.05
N GLU A 10 -17.71 -20.22 13.52
CA GLU A 10 -18.50 -21.15 12.69
C GLU A 10 -19.42 -20.45 11.67
N HIS A 11 -19.64 -19.14 11.79
CA HIS A 11 -20.43 -18.35 10.83
C HIS A 11 -19.59 -17.77 9.69
N LYS A 12 -18.27 -17.86 9.79
CA LYS A 12 -17.34 -17.32 8.79
C LYS A 12 -17.08 -18.35 7.69
N LEU A 13 -17.02 -17.89 6.44
CA LEU A 13 -16.64 -18.74 5.30
C LEU A 13 -15.14 -19.05 5.30
N PHE A 14 -14.33 -18.18 5.88
CA PHE A 14 -12.88 -18.33 6.01
C PHE A 14 -12.48 -18.11 7.47
N SER A 15 -11.42 -18.77 7.90
CA SER A 15 -10.89 -18.61 9.27
C SER A 15 -10.48 -17.16 9.56
N HIS A 16 -10.03 -16.46 8.52
CA HIS A 16 -9.68 -15.05 8.58
C HIS A 16 -10.34 -14.29 7.42
N GLN A 17 -10.87 -13.11 7.69
CA GLN A 17 -11.50 -12.27 6.69
C GLN A 17 -10.88 -10.87 6.68
N VAL A 18 -10.50 -10.40 5.50
CA VAL A 18 -9.87 -9.09 5.30
C VAL A 18 -10.76 -8.24 4.41
N GLY A 19 -10.95 -6.97 4.76
CA GLY A 19 -11.62 -5.98 3.94
C GLY A 19 -10.61 -4.98 3.34
N PHE A 20 -10.66 -4.74 2.04
CA PHE A 20 -9.87 -3.69 1.40
C PHE A 20 -10.75 -2.59 0.85
N THR A 21 -10.35 -1.32 1.04
CA THR A 21 -10.90 -0.24 0.23
C THR A 21 -10.34 -0.35 -1.19
N CYS A 22 -11.16 0.03 -2.18
CA CYS A 22 -10.72 0.23 -3.55
C CYS A 22 -10.96 1.71 -3.92
N PRO A 23 -10.04 2.37 -4.65
CA PRO A 23 -10.26 3.74 -5.08
C PRO A 23 -11.46 3.81 -6.04
N PRO A 24 -12.21 4.93 -6.02
CA PRO A 24 -13.31 5.12 -6.96
C PRO A 24 -12.79 5.24 -8.38
N PHE A 25 -13.54 4.63 -9.32
CA PHE A 25 -13.31 4.71 -10.77
C PHE A 25 -12.00 4.14 -11.31
N ASP A 26 -11.14 3.56 -10.45
CA ASP A 26 -9.91 2.91 -10.85
C ASP A 26 -9.93 1.42 -10.56
N TYR A 27 -9.28 0.65 -11.42
CA TYR A 27 -9.03 -0.75 -11.15
C TYR A 27 -8.01 -0.88 -10.00
N CYS A 28 -8.41 -1.56 -8.94
CA CYS A 28 -7.53 -1.86 -7.82
C CYS A 28 -7.20 -3.36 -7.81
N ALA A 29 -5.95 -3.69 -8.10
CA ALA A 29 -5.46 -5.06 -8.03
C ALA A 29 -5.22 -5.55 -6.59
N GLY A 30 -5.23 -4.66 -5.59
CA GLY A 30 -4.87 -4.96 -4.22
C GLY A 30 -5.49 -6.23 -3.64
N PRO A 31 -6.81 -6.41 -3.67
CA PRO A 31 -7.45 -7.64 -3.18
C PRO A 31 -6.99 -8.90 -3.92
N SER A 32 -6.83 -8.82 -5.24
CA SER A 32 -6.40 -9.94 -6.07
C SER A 32 -4.94 -10.31 -5.83
N ASP A 33 -4.06 -9.33 -5.70
CA ASP A 33 -2.63 -9.56 -5.43
C ASP A 33 -2.41 -10.11 -4.03
N PHE A 34 -3.15 -9.61 -3.04
CA PHE A 34 -3.11 -10.15 -1.69
C PHE A 34 -3.52 -11.63 -1.68
N LEU A 35 -4.60 -12.00 -2.38
CA LEU A 35 -5.05 -13.40 -2.47
C LEU A 35 -4.04 -14.33 -3.15
N ARG A 36 -3.19 -13.82 -4.05
CA ARG A 36 -2.15 -14.64 -4.71
C ARG A 36 -1.05 -15.10 -3.76
N ILE A 37 -0.89 -14.43 -2.63
CA ILE A 37 0.13 -14.75 -1.63
C ILE A 37 -0.47 -15.20 -0.30
N ALA A 38 -1.76 -15.03 -0.09
CA ALA A 38 -2.44 -15.38 1.16
C ALA A 38 -2.73 -16.87 1.25
N PRO A 39 -2.72 -17.46 2.47
CA PRO A 39 -3.21 -18.81 2.71
C PRO A 39 -4.69 -18.96 2.32
N ARG A 40 -5.07 -20.18 1.92
CA ARG A 40 -6.47 -20.49 1.56
C ARG A 40 -7.50 -20.26 2.67
N SER A 41 -7.04 -20.19 3.92
CA SER A 41 -7.87 -19.83 5.07
C SER A 41 -8.29 -18.37 5.14
N VAL A 42 -7.72 -17.51 4.27
CA VAL A 42 -8.00 -16.08 4.25
C VAL A 42 -8.95 -15.73 3.11
N GLY A 43 -10.07 -15.09 3.45
CA GLY A 43 -11.01 -14.51 2.49
C GLY A 43 -10.89 -13.00 2.40
N VAL A 44 -11.29 -12.42 1.27
CA VAL A 44 -11.15 -10.98 1.01
C VAL A 44 -12.47 -10.36 0.58
N HIS A 45 -12.78 -9.20 1.16
CA HIS A 45 -13.86 -8.30 0.77
C HIS A 45 -13.26 -7.04 0.15
N GLY A 46 -13.77 -6.62 -1.00
CA GLY A 46 -13.46 -5.33 -1.61
C GLY A 46 -14.60 -4.34 -1.36
N TRP A 47 -14.27 -3.11 -1.03
CA TRP A 47 -15.25 -2.03 -0.91
C TRP A 47 -14.79 -0.79 -1.67
N MET A 48 -15.53 -0.42 -2.72
CA MET A 48 -15.21 0.75 -3.51
C MET A 48 -15.59 2.03 -2.76
N LEU A 49 -14.63 2.91 -2.57
CA LEU A 49 -14.87 4.24 -2.03
C LEU A 49 -15.60 5.07 -3.09
N HIS A 50 -16.90 5.26 -2.94
CA HIS A 50 -17.67 6.07 -3.85
C HIS A 50 -17.67 7.53 -3.38
N ALA A 51 -17.06 8.40 -4.15
CA ALA A 51 -17.12 9.84 -3.97
C ALA A 51 -17.54 10.48 -5.30
N PRO A 52 -18.66 11.22 -5.36
CA PRO A 52 -19.07 11.93 -6.58
C PRO A 52 -17.96 12.88 -7.06
N ASP A 53 -17.78 12.97 -8.36
CA ASP A 53 -16.79 13.86 -9.00
C ASP A 53 -15.34 13.68 -8.52
N TYR A 54 -15.00 12.49 -8.04
CA TYR A 54 -13.66 12.19 -7.55
C TYR A 54 -12.62 12.17 -8.68
N ALA A 55 -11.62 13.03 -8.58
CA ALA A 55 -10.53 13.18 -9.52
C ALA A 55 -9.14 13.00 -8.88
N HIS A 56 -9.06 12.20 -7.83
CA HIS A 56 -7.82 11.87 -7.09
C HIS A 56 -7.13 13.04 -6.37
N GLY A 57 -7.73 14.23 -6.29
CA GLY A 57 -7.19 15.37 -5.56
C GLY A 57 -7.03 15.10 -4.06
N LEU A 58 -6.03 15.72 -3.42
CA LEU A 58 -5.82 15.56 -1.98
C LEU A 58 -6.93 16.22 -1.15
N ASP A 59 -7.48 17.33 -1.63
CA ASP A 59 -8.63 18.01 -1.04
C ASP A 59 -9.88 17.12 -1.04
N GLN A 60 -10.11 16.37 -2.11
CA GLN A 60 -11.19 15.39 -2.20
C GLN A 60 -10.98 14.22 -1.23
N ARG A 61 -9.73 13.73 -1.05
CA ARG A 61 -9.43 12.72 -0.04
C ARG A 61 -9.69 13.25 1.36
N ARG A 62 -9.29 14.48 1.65
CA ARG A 62 -9.56 15.13 2.93
C ARG A 62 -11.06 15.27 3.19
N ALA A 63 -11.81 15.75 2.21
CA ALA A 63 -13.27 15.92 2.32
C ALA A 63 -14.00 14.58 2.52
N ASN A 64 -13.46 13.48 2.01
CA ASN A 64 -14.03 12.15 2.09
C ASN A 64 -13.34 11.26 3.14
N PHE A 65 -12.47 11.79 3.99
CA PHE A 65 -11.71 10.99 4.96
C PHE A 65 -12.62 10.23 5.94
N GLY A 66 -13.77 10.81 6.30
CA GLY A 66 -14.78 10.16 7.14
C GLY A 66 -15.37 8.86 6.56
N MET A 67 -15.15 8.57 5.27
CA MET A 67 -15.55 7.28 4.68
C MET A 67 -14.83 6.09 5.31
N MET A 68 -13.69 6.30 5.98
CA MET A 68 -12.98 5.23 6.71
C MET A 68 -13.82 4.67 7.84
N ASP A 69 -14.57 5.52 8.54
CA ASP A 69 -15.53 5.12 9.57
C ASP A 69 -16.64 4.22 8.98
N THR A 70 -17.26 4.66 7.88
CA THR A 70 -18.29 3.87 7.18
C THR A 70 -17.74 2.53 6.68
N PHE A 71 -16.52 2.53 6.13
CA PHE A 71 -15.84 1.32 5.69
C PHE A 71 -15.64 0.33 6.84
N CYS A 72 -15.08 0.77 7.96
CA CYS A 72 -14.86 -0.07 9.15
C CYS A 72 -16.19 -0.61 9.70
N HIS A 73 -17.22 0.23 9.75
CA HIS A 73 -18.56 -0.22 10.15
C HIS A 73 -19.09 -1.34 9.22
N CYS A 74 -19.02 -1.15 7.91
CA CYS A 74 -19.47 -2.17 6.96
C CYS A 74 -18.65 -3.46 7.11
N MET A 75 -17.34 -3.37 7.29
CA MET A 75 -16.47 -4.53 7.45
C MET A 75 -16.77 -5.30 8.75
N SER A 76 -16.94 -4.61 9.86
CA SER A 76 -17.33 -5.21 11.13
C SER A 76 -18.65 -5.99 11.00
N ARG A 77 -19.65 -5.39 10.34
CA ARG A 77 -20.95 -6.06 10.09
C ARG A 77 -20.87 -7.29 9.21
N ASN A 78 -19.79 -7.47 8.47
CA ASN A 78 -19.49 -8.65 7.63
C ASN A 78 -18.53 -9.63 8.32
N GLY A 79 -18.20 -9.44 9.60
CA GLY A 79 -17.32 -10.32 10.35
C GLY A 79 -15.86 -10.29 9.88
N VAL A 80 -15.42 -9.15 9.35
CA VAL A 80 -14.03 -8.93 8.93
C VAL A 80 -13.13 -8.76 10.15
N ASP A 81 -12.00 -9.43 10.17
CA ASP A 81 -11.02 -9.35 11.24
C ASP A 81 -10.06 -8.15 11.07
N VAL A 82 -9.70 -7.86 9.82
CA VAL A 82 -8.78 -6.76 9.47
C VAL A 82 -9.35 -5.95 8.31
N ALA A 83 -9.52 -4.66 8.52
CA ALA A 83 -9.89 -3.69 7.49
C ALA A 83 -8.64 -2.90 7.08
N ALA A 84 -8.42 -2.75 5.77
CA ALA A 84 -7.21 -2.19 5.21
C ALA A 84 -7.52 -1.11 4.16
N GLN A 85 -7.06 0.12 4.41
CA GLN A 85 -7.22 1.22 3.46
C GLN A 85 -6.06 1.22 2.46
N VAL A 86 -6.36 1.04 1.18
CA VAL A 86 -5.40 1.03 0.07
C VAL A 86 -5.08 2.46 -0.39
N GLY A 87 -3.80 2.69 -0.70
CA GLY A 87 -3.29 3.97 -1.21
C GLY A 87 -2.66 4.84 -0.12
N SER A 88 -1.38 5.14 -0.28
CA SER A 88 -0.57 5.85 0.72
C SER A 88 -0.99 7.31 0.93
N ASN A 89 -1.56 7.96 -0.08
CA ASN A 89 -1.82 9.40 -0.06
C ASN A 89 -2.94 9.83 0.90
N TRP A 90 -3.75 8.91 1.40
CA TRP A 90 -4.82 9.22 2.36
C TRP A 90 -4.29 9.73 3.69
N VAL A 91 -3.13 9.24 4.14
CA VAL A 91 -2.58 9.62 5.46
C VAL A 91 -2.15 11.09 5.50
N HIS A 92 -1.42 11.59 4.49
CA HIS A 92 -1.01 12.99 4.46
C HIS A 92 -2.13 13.92 3.98
N ALA A 93 -3.05 13.43 3.13
CA ALA A 93 -4.23 14.21 2.74
C ALA A 93 -5.15 14.55 3.92
N SER A 94 -5.20 13.69 4.95
CA SER A 94 -6.04 13.91 6.14
C SER A 94 -5.64 15.16 6.92
N GLY A 95 -4.35 15.49 6.94
CA GLY A 95 -3.78 16.58 7.77
C GLY A 95 -3.58 16.22 9.25
N LEU A 96 -3.78 14.94 9.64
CA LEU A 96 -3.67 14.50 11.04
C LEU A 96 -2.23 14.30 11.52
N GLY A 97 -1.26 14.20 10.59
CA GLY A 97 0.11 13.83 10.92
C GLY A 97 0.25 12.37 11.32
N VAL A 98 1.48 11.95 11.66
CA VAL A 98 1.81 10.54 11.93
C VAL A 98 1.08 10.01 13.16
N ASP A 99 1.15 10.73 14.27
CA ASP A 99 0.49 10.33 15.52
C ASP A 99 -1.03 10.34 15.41
N GLY A 100 -1.59 11.36 14.75
CA GLY A 100 -3.04 11.43 14.56
C GLY A 100 -3.58 10.30 13.66
N ILE A 101 -2.81 9.83 12.66
CA ILE A 101 -3.19 8.64 11.87
C ILE A 101 -3.12 7.37 12.71
N ARG A 102 -2.07 7.21 13.53
CA ARG A 102 -1.98 6.08 14.49
C ARG A 102 -3.21 6.03 15.38
N ASP A 103 -3.53 7.16 16.01
CA ASP A 103 -4.63 7.26 16.96
C ASP A 103 -5.99 7.04 16.28
N HIS A 104 -6.16 7.56 15.05
CA HIS A 104 -7.36 7.30 14.23
C HIS A 104 -7.52 5.82 13.88
N CYS A 105 -6.43 5.13 13.50
CA CYS A 105 -6.49 3.69 13.25
C CYS A 105 -6.87 2.91 14.53
N ALA A 106 -6.31 3.28 15.67
CA ALA A 106 -6.65 2.66 16.96
C ALA A 106 -8.11 2.91 17.33
N GLU A 107 -8.59 4.15 17.20
CA GLU A 107 -9.97 4.52 17.49
C GLU A 107 -10.99 3.72 16.68
N LEU A 108 -10.76 3.58 15.35
CA LEU A 108 -11.65 2.80 14.50
C LEU A 108 -11.55 1.31 14.80
N SER A 109 -10.37 0.81 15.16
CA SER A 109 -10.18 -0.59 15.57
C SER A 109 -11.00 -0.91 16.84
N ASP A 110 -10.89 -0.08 17.85
CA ASP A 110 -11.62 -0.24 19.11
C ASP A 110 -13.13 -0.09 18.92
N ARG A 111 -13.56 0.91 18.14
CA ARG A 111 -14.98 1.20 17.89
C ARG A 111 -15.72 0.05 17.20
N TYR A 112 -15.04 -0.61 16.26
CA TYR A 112 -15.64 -1.63 15.39
C TYR A 112 -15.20 -3.05 15.70
N GLU A 113 -14.39 -3.25 16.74
CA GLU A 113 -13.89 -4.56 17.19
C GLU A 113 -13.21 -5.35 16.05
N LEU A 114 -12.40 -4.64 15.22
CA LEU A 114 -11.56 -5.19 14.16
C LEU A 114 -10.20 -4.49 14.18
N GLN A 115 -9.24 -4.96 13.39
CA GLN A 115 -7.99 -4.23 13.19
C GLN A 115 -8.12 -3.34 11.95
N PHE A 116 -7.83 -2.04 12.08
CA PHE A 116 -7.83 -1.11 10.94
C PHE A 116 -6.44 -0.58 10.64
N HIS A 117 -6.03 -0.66 9.37
CA HIS A 117 -4.73 -0.19 8.89
C HIS A 117 -4.85 0.69 7.65
N MET A 118 -3.99 1.72 7.57
CA MET A 118 -3.87 2.60 6.41
C MET A 118 -2.50 2.38 5.75
N ALA A 119 -2.46 2.24 4.42
CA ALA A 119 -1.26 1.90 3.66
C ALA A 119 -0.06 2.84 3.91
N GLY A 120 -0.29 4.15 4.00
CA GLY A 120 0.79 5.10 4.26
C GLY A 120 1.38 4.96 5.67
N TYR A 121 0.58 4.59 6.67
CA TYR A 121 1.09 4.34 8.02
C TYR A 121 1.72 2.96 8.14
N ALA A 122 1.18 1.95 7.46
CA ALA A 122 1.79 0.63 7.38
C ALA A 122 3.22 0.69 6.77
N MET A 123 3.48 1.63 5.85
CA MET A 123 4.84 1.87 5.33
C MET A 123 5.79 2.34 6.45
N VAL A 124 5.35 3.24 7.31
CA VAL A 124 6.13 3.68 8.50
C VAL A 124 6.44 2.51 9.43
N GLU A 125 5.44 1.67 9.72
CA GLU A 125 5.62 0.49 10.58
C GLU A 125 6.56 -0.55 9.93
N ALA A 126 6.43 -0.77 8.62
CA ALA A 126 7.27 -1.69 7.85
C ALA A 126 8.75 -1.26 7.84
N LEU A 127 9.03 0.02 7.66
CA LEU A 127 10.40 0.54 7.70
C LEU A 127 11.03 0.43 9.10
N ARG A 128 10.24 0.64 10.16
CA ARG A 128 10.67 0.40 11.53
C ARG A 128 10.96 -1.07 11.81
N GLU A 129 10.14 -1.97 11.27
CA GLU A 129 10.37 -3.44 11.37
C GLU A 129 11.68 -3.85 10.70
N LEU A 130 12.00 -3.26 9.56
CA LEU A 130 13.26 -3.51 8.84
C LEU A 130 14.47 -2.83 9.51
N GLY A 131 14.26 -1.96 10.50
CA GLY A 131 15.33 -1.25 11.22
C GLY A 131 16.08 -0.26 10.34
N VAL A 132 15.45 0.30 9.30
CA VAL A 132 16.07 1.26 8.38
C VAL A 132 15.75 2.70 8.81
N GLU A 133 16.67 3.61 8.58
CA GLU A 133 16.53 5.04 8.88
C GLU A 133 16.60 5.90 7.62
N LYS A 134 17.47 5.53 6.65
CA LYS A 134 17.69 6.25 5.39
C LYS A 134 16.97 5.58 4.25
N VAL A 135 16.10 6.31 3.58
CA VAL A 135 15.28 5.77 2.50
C VAL A 135 15.35 6.62 1.24
N ALA A 136 15.15 6.00 0.08
CA ALA A 136 14.95 6.69 -1.19
C ALA A 136 13.57 6.35 -1.74
N LEU A 137 12.80 7.38 -2.15
CA LEU A 137 11.44 7.24 -2.65
C LEU A 137 11.39 7.32 -4.17
N ASN A 138 11.05 6.22 -4.81
CA ASN A 138 10.75 6.14 -6.24
C ASN A 138 9.24 6.30 -6.43
N ALA A 139 8.81 7.47 -6.89
CA ALA A 139 7.40 7.74 -7.18
C ALA A 139 7.11 7.53 -8.67
N VAL A 140 5.88 7.10 -8.97
CA VAL A 140 5.42 6.99 -10.36
C VAL A 140 4.92 8.34 -10.87
N TYR A 141 4.31 9.11 -9.97
CA TYR A 141 3.60 10.36 -10.30
C TYR A 141 4.50 11.57 -10.25
N HIS A 142 4.36 12.43 -11.25
CA HIS A 142 4.98 13.74 -11.27
C HIS A 142 4.15 14.82 -10.53
N TRP A 143 2.94 14.53 -10.09
CA TRP A 143 2.14 15.46 -9.28
C TRP A 143 2.81 15.70 -7.92
N PRO A 144 3.35 16.90 -7.65
CA PRO A 144 4.17 17.15 -6.47
C PRO A 144 3.47 16.82 -5.16
N GLU A 145 2.21 17.22 -5.02
CA GLU A 145 1.41 17.00 -3.82
C GLU A 145 1.27 15.53 -3.41
N TRP A 146 1.42 14.59 -4.36
CA TRP A 146 1.27 13.17 -4.08
C TRP A 146 2.54 12.58 -3.49
N TRP A 147 3.68 12.76 -4.15
CA TRP A 147 4.91 12.15 -3.69
C TRP A 147 5.62 13.01 -2.62
N GLN A 148 5.55 14.36 -2.72
CA GLN A 148 6.09 15.26 -1.69
C GLN A 148 5.32 15.13 -0.38
N GLY A 149 3.99 14.91 -0.43
CA GLY A 149 3.20 14.61 0.76
C GLY A 149 3.64 13.32 1.44
N THR A 150 3.97 12.26 0.66
CA THR A 150 4.53 11.04 1.22
C THR A 150 5.92 11.28 1.82
N VAL A 151 6.79 12.06 1.16
CA VAL A 151 8.10 12.45 1.70
C VAL A 151 7.95 13.20 3.02
N GLY A 152 7.05 14.18 3.09
CA GLY A 152 6.76 14.91 4.33
C GLY A 152 6.32 13.97 5.45
N PHE A 153 5.39 13.09 5.18
CA PHE A 153 4.88 12.12 6.15
C PHE A 153 5.96 11.16 6.67
N LEU A 154 6.87 10.70 5.80
CA LEU A 154 8.00 9.86 6.21
C LEU A 154 9.01 10.63 7.07
N LYS A 155 9.31 11.89 6.71
CA LYS A 155 10.18 12.76 7.52
C LYS A 155 9.58 13.05 8.90
N ASP A 156 8.29 13.33 8.96
CA ASP A 156 7.56 13.52 10.22
C ASP A 156 7.55 12.24 11.07
N ALA A 157 7.63 11.06 10.45
CA ALA A 157 7.78 9.78 11.12
C ALA A 157 9.22 9.48 11.61
N GLY A 158 10.19 10.36 11.28
CA GLY A 158 11.58 10.27 11.71
C GLY A 158 12.54 9.65 10.71
N PHE A 159 12.12 9.37 9.48
CA PHE A 159 13.01 8.83 8.45
C PHE A 159 13.78 9.92 7.71
N ASP A 160 15.04 9.64 7.38
CA ASP A 160 15.84 10.46 6.48
C ASP A 160 15.56 10.07 5.03
N VAL A 161 14.73 10.87 4.35
CA VAL A 161 14.46 10.68 2.92
C VAL A 161 15.56 11.39 2.13
N ILE A 162 16.62 10.64 1.80
CA ILE A 162 17.84 11.18 1.19
C ILE A 162 17.71 11.43 -0.31
N TRP A 163 16.73 10.80 -0.96
CA TRP A 163 16.36 11.04 -2.34
C TRP A 163 14.87 10.78 -2.53
N ALA A 164 14.24 11.60 -3.36
CA ALA A 164 12.89 11.34 -3.83
C ALA A 164 12.70 11.94 -5.22
N GLY A 165 12.08 11.20 -6.12
CA GLY A 165 11.78 11.62 -7.47
C GLY A 165 10.77 10.69 -8.13
N ASN A 166 10.41 10.98 -9.37
CA ASN A 166 9.38 10.29 -10.13
C ASN A 166 9.87 9.94 -11.54
N PHE A 167 9.07 9.28 -12.33
CA PHE A 167 9.44 8.83 -13.66
C PHE A 167 9.76 9.98 -14.64
N VAL A 168 9.20 11.17 -14.45
CA VAL A 168 9.54 12.36 -15.24
C VAL A 168 10.88 12.92 -14.79
N ASP A 169 11.12 13.02 -13.49
CA ASP A 169 12.41 13.49 -12.94
C ASP A 169 13.57 12.56 -13.34
N GLN A 170 13.31 11.28 -13.52
CA GLN A 170 14.27 10.28 -14.00
C GLN A 170 14.46 10.32 -15.53
N GLY A 171 13.67 11.10 -16.26
CA GLY A 171 13.76 11.25 -17.70
C GLY A 171 13.11 10.12 -18.52
N TRP A 172 12.33 9.22 -17.88
CA TRP A 172 11.64 8.14 -18.60
C TRP A 172 10.42 8.65 -19.38
N PHE A 173 9.81 9.75 -18.93
CA PHE A 173 8.69 10.40 -19.58
C PHE A 173 8.90 11.91 -19.63
N PRO A 174 8.43 12.60 -20.68
CA PRO A 174 8.58 14.05 -20.79
C PRO A 174 7.73 14.83 -19.77
N ASP A 175 6.57 14.30 -19.40
CA ASP A 175 5.62 14.95 -18.53
C ASP A 175 4.62 13.95 -17.91
N GLN A 176 3.74 14.45 -17.05
CA GLN A 176 2.70 13.64 -16.40
C GLN A 176 1.66 13.09 -17.38
N ASP A 177 1.35 13.80 -18.46
CA ASP A 177 0.36 13.32 -19.44
C ASP A 177 0.88 12.10 -20.18
N ALA A 178 2.16 12.05 -20.46
CA ALA A 178 2.81 10.86 -21.00
C ALA A 178 2.76 9.67 -20.02
N VAL A 179 2.96 9.91 -18.72
CA VAL A 179 2.77 8.89 -17.68
C VAL A 179 1.31 8.41 -17.66
N ASN A 180 0.34 9.33 -17.69
CA ASN A 180 -1.08 9.03 -17.68
C ASN A 180 -1.54 8.19 -18.90
N ALA A 181 -0.94 8.43 -20.07
CA ALA A 181 -1.24 7.69 -21.30
C ALA A 181 -0.99 6.19 -21.16
N HIS A 182 -0.10 5.77 -20.27
CA HIS A 182 0.16 4.36 -19.95
C HIS A 182 -0.90 3.71 -19.05
N ARG A 183 -1.85 4.49 -18.50
CA ARG A 183 -2.90 4.00 -17.60
C ARG A 183 -2.36 3.09 -16.49
N TRP A 184 -1.22 3.49 -15.92
CA TRP A 184 -0.53 2.78 -14.84
C TRP A 184 -0.01 1.37 -15.20
N ILE A 185 0.13 1.07 -16.51
CA ILE A 185 0.69 -0.18 -17.01
C ILE A 185 1.92 0.17 -17.86
N PHE A 186 3.09 -0.13 -17.34
CA PHE A 186 4.37 0.24 -17.92
C PHE A 186 5.10 -0.97 -18.54
N ASP A 187 6.13 -0.72 -19.35
CA ASP A 187 6.99 -1.75 -19.87
C ASP A 187 7.71 -2.48 -18.75
N GLY A 188 7.94 -3.79 -18.95
CA GLY A 188 8.45 -4.66 -17.91
C GLY A 188 9.83 -4.28 -17.38
N ASP A 189 10.70 -3.76 -18.25
CA ASP A 189 12.06 -3.37 -17.91
C ASP A 189 12.16 -1.98 -17.21
N LEU A 190 11.08 -1.19 -17.23
CA LEU A 190 11.08 0.14 -16.60
C LEU A 190 11.26 0.05 -15.08
N ALA A 191 10.72 -0.98 -14.44
CA ALA A 191 10.89 -1.17 -13.01
C ALA A 191 12.38 -1.28 -12.65
N GLU A 192 13.11 -2.18 -13.32
CA GLU A 192 14.54 -2.37 -13.07
C GLU A 192 15.34 -1.11 -13.37
N LYS A 193 15.14 -0.50 -14.53
CA LYS A 193 15.81 0.74 -14.94
C LYS A 193 15.58 1.88 -13.97
N SER A 194 14.36 2.03 -13.50
CA SER A 194 13.98 3.08 -12.56
C SER A 194 14.65 2.86 -11.19
N PHE A 195 14.67 1.63 -10.69
CA PHE A 195 15.34 1.32 -9.42
C PHE A 195 16.86 1.37 -9.51
N ASP A 196 17.48 0.97 -10.63
CA ASP A 196 18.91 1.16 -10.87
C ASP A 196 19.27 2.66 -10.82
N TYR A 197 18.50 3.50 -11.50
CA TYR A 197 18.67 4.96 -11.43
C TYR A 197 18.60 5.48 -10.00
N VAL A 198 17.58 5.08 -9.24
CA VAL A 198 17.44 5.52 -7.84
C VAL A 198 18.63 5.05 -6.98
N ALA A 199 19.08 3.82 -7.18
CA ALA A 199 20.23 3.28 -6.46
C ALA A 199 21.54 4.03 -6.77
N GLU A 200 21.73 4.48 -8.01
CA GLU A 200 22.84 5.34 -8.41
C GLU A 200 22.77 6.74 -7.77
N GLN A 201 21.54 7.31 -7.65
CA GLN A 201 21.34 8.62 -7.05
C GLN A 201 21.40 8.60 -5.51
N ALA A 202 21.04 7.48 -4.89
CA ALA A 202 20.99 7.32 -3.45
C ALA A 202 21.67 6.02 -2.98
N PRO A 203 22.97 5.86 -3.19
CA PRO A 203 23.69 4.62 -2.81
C PRO A 203 23.73 4.42 -1.30
N GLU A 204 23.50 5.46 -0.49
CA GLU A 204 23.45 5.39 0.97
C GLU A 204 22.08 5.02 1.53
N ALA A 205 21.04 4.93 0.68
CA ALA A 205 19.73 4.49 1.15
C ALA A 205 19.83 3.05 1.69
N GLU A 206 19.16 2.81 2.81
CA GLU A 206 19.08 1.50 3.45
C GLU A 206 17.90 0.68 2.93
N ALA A 207 16.89 1.37 2.39
CA ALA A 207 15.77 0.77 1.66
C ALA A 207 15.31 1.67 0.51
N TYR A 208 14.76 1.07 -0.52
CA TYR A 208 14.12 1.75 -1.64
C TYR A 208 12.62 1.59 -1.57
N LEU A 209 11.90 2.71 -1.72
CA LEU A 209 10.44 2.72 -1.66
C LEU A 209 9.85 2.92 -3.06
N ILE A 210 8.72 2.26 -3.34
CA ILE A 210 7.91 2.60 -4.50
C ILE A 210 6.54 3.11 -4.07
N ASN A 211 6.20 4.31 -4.55
CA ASN A 211 4.92 4.94 -4.28
C ASN A 211 4.13 5.13 -5.56
N GLY A 212 2.97 4.48 -5.64
CA GLY A 212 2.06 4.57 -6.76
C GLY A 212 1.41 3.24 -7.11
N MET A 213 0.26 3.31 -7.77
CA MET A 213 -0.51 2.15 -8.21
C MET A 213 -0.04 1.67 -9.58
N CYS A 214 1.27 1.48 -9.76
CA CYS A 214 1.85 1.02 -11.02
C CYS A 214 1.77 -0.50 -11.19
N ASN A 215 1.69 -0.92 -12.45
CA ASN A 215 1.86 -2.29 -12.88
C ASN A 215 2.92 -2.32 -13.99
N PHE A 216 3.68 -3.41 -14.05
CA PHE A 216 4.71 -3.60 -15.06
C PHE A 216 4.43 -4.90 -15.83
N ARG A 217 4.71 -4.91 -17.13
CA ARG A 217 4.50 -6.09 -18.00
C ARG A 217 5.60 -7.14 -17.80
N THR A 218 5.72 -7.67 -16.59
CA THR A 218 6.73 -8.62 -16.16
C THR A 218 6.24 -10.05 -16.05
N GLY A 219 4.91 -10.25 -15.96
CA GLY A 219 4.34 -11.57 -15.86
C GLY A 219 4.36 -12.36 -17.17
N PRO A 220 4.00 -13.64 -17.13
CA PRO A 220 3.97 -14.53 -18.28
C PRO A 220 3.18 -13.93 -19.44
N GLY A 221 3.81 -13.88 -20.64
CA GLY A 221 3.19 -13.30 -21.83
C GLY A 221 2.96 -11.78 -21.76
N GLY A 222 3.70 -11.05 -20.88
CA GLY A 222 3.57 -9.61 -20.69
C GLY A 222 2.34 -9.23 -19.85
N LEU A 223 1.85 -10.14 -19.03
CA LEU A 223 0.79 -9.86 -18.07
C LEU A 223 1.25 -8.78 -17.09
N PRO A 224 0.47 -7.72 -16.84
CA PRO A 224 0.83 -6.70 -15.87
C PRO A 224 0.85 -7.25 -14.44
N GLU A 225 1.93 -6.97 -13.72
CA GLU A 225 2.14 -7.32 -12.32
C GLU A 225 2.45 -6.09 -11.48
N ARG A 226 2.02 -6.13 -10.22
CA ARG A 226 2.30 -5.09 -9.24
C ARG A 226 3.74 -5.18 -8.75
N PRO A 227 4.29 -4.08 -8.17
CA PRO A 227 5.63 -4.09 -7.56
C PRO A 227 5.87 -5.22 -6.57
N LEU A 228 4.83 -5.67 -5.87
CA LEU A 228 4.90 -6.83 -4.98
C LEU A 228 5.60 -8.03 -5.64
N HIS A 229 5.25 -8.37 -6.88
CA HIS A 229 5.78 -9.53 -7.60
C HIS A 229 7.23 -9.33 -8.10
N LEU A 230 7.71 -8.08 -8.10
CA LEU A 230 9.07 -7.71 -8.48
C LEU A 230 10.02 -7.56 -7.29
N THR A 231 9.47 -7.43 -6.07
CA THR A 231 10.23 -7.07 -4.87
C THR A 231 11.44 -7.98 -4.68
N LYS A 232 11.26 -9.29 -4.74
CA LYS A 232 12.34 -10.26 -4.52
C LYS A 232 13.47 -10.15 -5.56
N ALA A 233 13.13 -9.95 -6.84
CA ALA A 233 14.11 -9.76 -7.91
C ALA A 233 14.87 -8.43 -7.75
N LEU A 234 14.16 -7.35 -7.42
CA LEU A 234 14.75 -6.04 -7.17
C LEU A 234 15.67 -6.06 -5.94
N GLU A 235 15.27 -6.68 -4.85
CA GLU A 235 16.11 -6.81 -3.65
C GLU A 235 17.38 -7.62 -3.92
N ALA A 236 17.27 -8.72 -4.69
CA ALA A 236 18.45 -9.51 -5.08
C ALA A 236 19.43 -8.69 -5.95
N ARG A 237 18.91 -7.81 -6.81
CA ARG A 237 19.69 -6.92 -7.66
C ARG A 237 20.34 -5.77 -6.88
N LEU A 238 19.61 -5.15 -5.98
CA LEU A 238 20.01 -3.94 -5.27
C LEU A 238 20.76 -4.23 -3.95
N GLY A 239 20.63 -5.45 -3.41
CA GLY A 239 21.20 -5.84 -2.13
C GLY A 239 20.55 -5.17 -0.92
N LYS A 240 19.35 -4.60 -1.08
CA LYS A 240 18.64 -3.80 -0.06
C LYS A 240 17.14 -4.04 -0.14
N PRO A 241 16.39 -3.86 0.96
CA PRO A 241 14.93 -3.97 0.94
C PRO A 241 14.27 -3.03 -0.07
N VAL A 242 13.23 -3.54 -0.73
CA VAL A 242 12.34 -2.77 -1.60
C VAL A 242 10.93 -2.82 -1.04
N VAL A 243 10.37 -1.67 -0.66
CA VAL A 243 9.08 -1.60 0.02
C VAL A 243 8.07 -0.81 -0.81
N GLY A 244 7.05 -1.49 -1.30
CA GLY A 244 5.86 -0.86 -1.86
C GLY A 244 4.82 -0.56 -0.77
N HIS A 245 4.00 0.47 -0.96
CA HIS A 245 2.93 0.78 -0.02
C HIS A 245 1.91 -0.37 0.11
N ASP A 246 1.66 -1.12 -0.96
CA ASP A 246 0.80 -2.31 -0.94
C ASP A 246 1.47 -3.44 -0.15
N THR A 247 2.77 -3.69 -0.40
CA THR A 247 3.55 -4.71 0.30
C THR A 247 3.59 -4.44 1.80
N ALA A 248 3.78 -3.19 2.20
CA ALA A 248 3.74 -2.77 3.59
C ALA A 248 2.36 -3.00 4.23
N LEU A 249 1.28 -2.67 3.49
CA LEU A 249 -0.08 -2.90 3.98
C LEU A 249 -0.36 -4.40 4.13
N TYR A 250 0.05 -5.23 3.16
CA TYR A 250 -0.16 -6.68 3.23
C TYR A 250 0.62 -7.32 4.38
N TRP A 251 1.88 -6.90 4.57
CA TRP A 251 2.68 -7.32 5.73
C TRP A 251 1.94 -7.00 7.05
N ARG A 252 1.40 -5.78 7.17
CA ARG A 252 0.69 -5.36 8.37
C ARG A 252 -0.60 -6.16 8.60
N VAL A 253 -1.32 -6.48 7.52
CA VAL A 253 -2.52 -7.33 7.55
C VAL A 253 -2.17 -8.74 8.02
N PHE A 254 -1.17 -9.38 7.41
CA PHE A 254 -0.73 -10.73 7.82
C PHE A 254 -0.27 -10.76 9.28
N LYS A 255 0.50 -9.76 9.71
CA LYS A 255 0.96 -9.62 11.10
C LYS A 255 -0.23 -9.52 12.07
N SER A 256 -1.28 -8.78 11.72
CA SER A 256 -2.49 -8.67 12.55
C SER A 256 -3.31 -9.96 12.59
N LEU A 257 -3.35 -10.71 11.51
CA LEU A 257 -4.03 -12.00 11.47
C LEU A 257 -3.24 -13.12 12.18
N GLY A 258 -1.95 -12.91 12.44
CA GLY A 258 -1.07 -13.97 12.98
C GLY A 258 -0.80 -15.09 11.98
N VAL A 259 -0.85 -14.80 10.68
CA VAL A 259 -0.58 -15.76 9.60
C VAL A 259 0.53 -15.24 8.68
N ALA A 260 1.30 -16.16 8.11
CA ALA A 260 2.32 -15.83 7.12
C ALA A 260 1.78 -15.99 5.70
N PRO A 261 2.30 -15.24 4.71
CA PRO A 261 1.99 -15.47 3.31
C PRO A 261 2.53 -16.81 2.83
N GLU A 262 1.81 -17.52 1.94
CA GLU A 262 2.28 -18.76 1.32
C GLU A 262 3.43 -18.50 0.32
N LEU A 263 3.42 -17.34 -0.33
CA LEU A 263 4.43 -16.94 -1.30
C LEU A 263 5.01 -15.57 -0.91
N PRO A 264 5.88 -15.50 0.11
CA PRO A 264 6.45 -14.22 0.55
C PRO A 264 7.34 -13.62 -0.55
N GLN A 265 7.14 -12.32 -0.79
CA GLN A 265 7.86 -11.55 -1.78
C GLN A 265 8.74 -10.52 -1.07
N GLY A 266 10.04 -10.82 -0.94
CA GLY A 266 11.03 -9.92 -0.36
C GLY A 266 11.12 -9.97 1.16
N GLN A 267 12.14 -9.29 1.68
CA GLN A 267 12.56 -9.35 3.08
C GLN A 267 11.45 -9.02 4.07
N LEU A 268 10.64 -8.00 3.75
CA LEU A 268 9.55 -7.56 4.65
C LEU A 268 8.51 -8.68 4.87
N LEU A 269 8.04 -9.33 3.82
CA LEU A 269 7.06 -10.42 3.96
C LEU A 269 7.70 -11.71 4.49
N GLU A 270 8.98 -11.95 4.18
CA GLU A 270 9.76 -13.08 4.70
C GLU A 270 9.96 -12.98 6.22
N SER A 271 9.99 -11.77 6.79
CA SER A 271 10.11 -11.56 8.26
C SER A 271 8.95 -12.16 9.06
N LEU A 272 7.81 -12.41 8.43
CA LEU A 272 6.66 -13.04 9.07
C LEU A 272 6.80 -14.56 9.27
N ASN A 273 7.84 -15.17 8.68
CA ASN A 273 8.16 -16.60 8.82
C ASN A 273 9.25 -16.89 9.86
N ALA A 274 9.76 -15.85 10.52
CA ALA A 274 10.89 -15.91 11.45
C ALA A 274 10.48 -16.26 12.91
#